data_498c2d172d040dae40c937abe3f4c297
#
_entry.id   498c2d172d040dae40c937abe3f4c297
#
_cell.length_a   1.000
_cell.length_b   1.000
_cell.length_c   1.000
_cell.angle_alpha   90.00
_cell.angle_beta   90.00
_cell.angle_gamma   90.00
#
_symmetry.space_group_name_H-M   'P 1'
#
loop_
_entity.id
_entity.type
_entity.pdbx_description
1 polymer ?
#
loop_
_entity_poly.entity_id
_entity_poly.type
_entity_poly.pdbx_seq_one_letter_code
_entity_poly.pdbx_strand_id
1 'polypeptide(L)'
;MRYLPSSPAEDRALLDTIGVKDAEDLLVGIPEPLRLKRGLDLPTQGSEQEVAWEMMRMANRNMRFCAQFLGAGAYDHYVPAAIDAMVSRQEWFTAYTPYQPEISQGTLQHIFEYQTLICDLTGLEVTNASLYDGGTACVEAALMAVRVQKKRNTVLVSRGIHPFYRRVLETNFAPHDGLKLVEVALKDGVTDAADLQAKLGPDVAAVLVGYPNFLGAVEDLTALAGPIHAAGALLVSVTQEALAFGWLEAPGKAGADMACGEAMSFGNKPTFGGPFLGFLAVKDTHKREIPGRVVGQTKDLDGRTGYVLTLTAREQHIRRDKATSNICSNQGLVALRANIFLQLAGPEGLKGLAAQNAAKAQYLRSRLLELPDMEPVAEVPFFNEFILRYTGDRAALEAACLQESLLPGLDLGRFYPEYEGCLLWCATELHTRPMIESLVEVLARVPAVVR
;
A
#
# COMPACT_ATOMS: atom_id res chain seq x y z
N MET A 1 -32.58 0.92 26.14
CA MET A 1 -31.29 0.70 25.46
C MET A 1 -30.22 0.40 26.50
N ARG A 2 -29.39 -0.63 26.29
CA ARG A 2 -28.43 -1.09 27.30
C ARG A 2 -27.17 -0.23 27.47
N TYR A 3 -26.96 0.70 26.56
CA TYR A 3 -25.74 1.52 26.51
C TYR A 3 -25.96 3.00 26.84
N LEU A 4 -27.20 3.40 27.15
CA LEU A 4 -27.44 4.74 27.65
C LEU A 4 -27.19 4.74 29.16
N PRO A 5 -26.30 5.60 29.66
CA PRO A 5 -25.91 5.61 31.07
C PRO A 5 -26.98 6.25 31.97
N SER A 6 -27.98 6.94 31.39
CA SER A 6 -29.01 7.65 32.15
C SER A 6 -30.31 6.82 32.33
N SER A 7 -30.94 7.01 33.45
CA SER A 7 -32.28 6.53 33.70
C SER A 7 -33.33 7.56 33.25
N PRO A 8 -34.62 7.17 33.06
CA PRO A 8 -35.69 8.14 32.73
C PRO A 8 -35.83 9.30 33.72
N ALA A 9 -35.50 9.08 35.01
CA ALA A 9 -35.49 10.16 35.99
C ALA A 9 -34.34 11.12 35.80
N GLU A 10 -33.16 10.62 35.46
CA GLU A 10 -32.00 11.47 35.13
C GLU A 10 -32.21 12.24 33.82
N ASP A 11 -32.77 11.59 32.80
CA ASP A 11 -33.15 12.26 31.55
C ASP A 11 -34.13 13.39 31.82
N ARG A 12 -35.11 13.16 32.68
CA ARG A 12 -36.05 14.24 33.08
C ARG A 12 -35.34 15.37 33.79
N ALA A 13 -34.47 15.11 34.74
CA ALA A 13 -33.70 16.13 35.45
C ALA A 13 -32.78 16.91 34.51
N LEU A 14 -32.20 16.29 33.51
CA LEU A 14 -31.41 16.97 32.47
C LEU A 14 -32.28 17.93 31.65
N LEU A 15 -33.43 17.49 31.15
CA LEU A 15 -34.36 18.32 30.38
C LEU A 15 -34.88 19.52 31.20
N ASP A 16 -35.21 19.30 32.49
CA ASP A 16 -35.63 20.36 33.41
C ASP A 16 -34.50 21.38 33.64
N THR A 17 -33.25 20.92 33.74
CA THR A 17 -32.07 21.80 33.89
C THR A 17 -31.83 22.64 32.65
N ILE A 18 -32.02 22.09 31.46
CA ILE A 18 -31.90 22.78 30.17
C ILE A 18 -33.10 23.75 29.97
N GLY A 19 -34.23 23.49 30.62
CA GLY A 19 -35.45 24.26 30.50
C GLY A 19 -36.33 23.88 29.30
N VAL A 20 -36.24 22.62 28.84
CA VAL A 20 -37.04 22.09 27.72
C VAL A 20 -37.96 20.97 28.20
N LYS A 21 -39.06 20.78 27.48
CA LYS A 21 -40.08 19.81 27.87
C LYS A 21 -39.68 18.38 27.49
N ASP A 22 -39.10 18.22 26.32
CA ASP A 22 -38.60 16.93 25.80
C ASP A 22 -37.40 17.15 24.90
N ALA A 23 -36.79 16.03 24.45
CA ALA A 23 -35.62 16.06 23.59
C ALA A 23 -35.91 16.65 22.19
N GLU A 24 -37.16 16.58 21.73
CA GLU A 24 -37.58 17.18 20.44
C GLU A 24 -37.43 18.70 20.44
N ASP A 25 -37.61 19.35 21.60
CA ASP A 25 -37.46 20.78 21.76
C ASP A 25 -36.02 21.26 21.49
N LEU A 26 -35.02 20.34 21.56
CA LEU A 26 -33.62 20.63 21.24
C LEU A 26 -33.35 20.66 19.73
N LEU A 27 -34.29 20.14 18.93
CA LEU A 27 -34.15 20.05 17.47
C LEU A 27 -34.66 21.25 16.70
N VAL A 28 -34.93 22.37 17.39
CA VAL A 28 -35.50 23.60 16.77
C VAL A 28 -34.66 24.16 15.62
N GLY A 29 -33.36 23.88 15.61
CA GLY A 29 -32.45 24.26 14.51
C GLY A 29 -32.64 23.45 13.23
N ILE A 30 -33.40 22.35 13.28
CA ILE A 30 -33.66 21.49 12.11
C ILE A 30 -35.09 21.82 11.63
N PRO A 31 -35.28 22.37 10.40
CA PRO A 31 -36.60 22.62 9.84
C PRO A 31 -37.51 21.40 9.90
N GLU A 32 -38.75 21.58 10.29
CA GLU A 32 -39.71 20.51 10.52
C GLU A 32 -39.90 19.56 9.32
N PRO A 33 -39.92 20.02 8.04
CA PRO A 33 -40.00 19.16 6.87
C PRO A 33 -38.78 18.22 6.67
N LEU A 34 -37.63 18.56 7.28
CA LEU A 34 -36.42 17.75 7.20
C LEU A 34 -36.29 16.73 8.34
N ARG A 35 -37.16 16.80 9.35
CA ARG A 35 -37.14 15.86 10.47
C ARG A 35 -37.76 14.53 10.06
N LEU A 36 -37.09 13.44 10.42
CA LEU A 36 -37.58 12.09 10.18
C LEU A 36 -38.75 11.80 11.14
N LYS A 37 -39.97 11.64 10.57
CA LYS A 37 -41.21 11.39 11.32
C LYS A 37 -41.53 9.91 11.55
N ARG A 38 -40.71 9.01 11.03
CA ARG A 38 -40.86 7.57 11.17
C ARG A 38 -39.64 6.96 11.83
N GLY A 39 -39.76 5.78 12.40
CA GLY A 39 -38.60 5.00 12.84
C GLY A 39 -37.67 4.70 11.65
N LEU A 40 -36.42 4.44 11.95
CA LEU A 40 -35.47 3.95 10.93
C LEU A 40 -35.95 2.58 10.43
N ASP A 41 -35.84 2.37 9.11
CA ASP A 41 -36.11 1.08 8.48
C ASP A 41 -34.89 0.17 8.64
N LEU A 42 -34.73 -0.36 9.85
CA LEU A 42 -33.62 -1.23 10.23
C LEU A 42 -34.17 -2.63 10.53
N PRO A 43 -33.37 -3.67 10.27
CA PRO A 43 -33.69 -5.01 10.72
C PRO A 43 -33.92 -5.06 12.24
N THR A 44 -34.80 -5.93 12.67
CA THR A 44 -34.96 -6.20 14.10
C THR A 44 -33.69 -6.78 14.71
N GLN A 45 -33.52 -6.59 16.01
CA GLN A 45 -32.37 -7.14 16.72
C GLN A 45 -32.36 -8.68 16.58
N GLY A 46 -31.27 -9.22 16.03
CA GLY A 46 -30.99 -10.65 15.98
C GLY A 46 -30.22 -11.12 17.23
N SER A 47 -30.31 -12.40 17.52
CA SER A 47 -29.41 -13.07 18.45
C SER A 47 -27.99 -13.16 17.86
N GLU A 48 -26.98 -13.39 18.71
CA GLU A 48 -25.60 -13.59 18.25
C GLU A 48 -25.51 -14.70 17.19
N GLN A 49 -26.22 -15.80 17.39
CA GLN A 49 -26.25 -16.92 16.45
C GLN A 49 -26.85 -16.53 15.09
N GLU A 50 -27.97 -15.81 15.08
CA GLU A 50 -28.61 -15.35 13.83
C GLU A 50 -27.71 -14.39 13.06
N VAL A 51 -27.08 -13.44 13.75
CA VAL A 51 -26.13 -12.50 13.13
C VAL A 51 -24.91 -13.24 12.59
N ALA A 52 -24.33 -14.19 13.35
CA ALA A 52 -23.21 -14.99 12.89
C ALA A 52 -23.55 -15.80 11.63
N TRP A 53 -24.72 -16.41 11.58
CA TRP A 53 -25.20 -17.16 10.42
C TRP A 53 -25.41 -16.24 9.20
N GLU A 54 -25.99 -15.06 9.40
CA GLU A 54 -26.20 -14.12 8.31
C GLU A 54 -24.86 -13.62 7.74
N MET A 55 -23.90 -13.27 8.60
CA MET A 55 -22.56 -12.88 8.16
C MET A 55 -21.86 -14.02 7.42
N MET A 56 -21.95 -15.25 7.91
CA MET A 56 -21.37 -16.43 7.25
C MET A 56 -22.04 -16.69 5.89
N ARG A 57 -23.36 -16.53 5.81
CA ARG A 57 -24.11 -16.67 4.56
C ARG A 57 -23.66 -15.62 3.51
N MET A 58 -23.44 -14.38 3.95
CA MET A 58 -22.92 -13.33 3.06
C MET A 58 -21.47 -13.61 2.63
N ALA A 59 -20.61 -14.03 3.56
CA ALA A 59 -19.22 -14.38 3.28
C ALA A 59 -19.10 -15.53 2.25
N ASN A 60 -20.00 -16.54 2.35
CA ASN A 60 -20.01 -17.67 1.42
C ASN A 60 -20.51 -17.33 -0.01
N ARG A 61 -20.97 -16.10 -0.26
CA ARG A 61 -21.29 -15.63 -1.60
C ARG A 61 -20.04 -15.17 -2.36
N ASN A 62 -18.93 -14.93 -1.67
CA ASN A 62 -17.69 -14.62 -2.32
C ASN A 62 -17.11 -15.86 -3.00
N MET A 63 -16.59 -15.69 -4.21
CA MET A 63 -15.91 -16.76 -4.92
C MET A 63 -14.60 -17.10 -4.20
N ARG A 64 -14.32 -18.40 -4.09
CA ARG A 64 -13.05 -18.91 -3.55
C ARG A 64 -12.24 -19.47 -4.70
N PHE A 65 -11.03 -18.95 -4.87
CA PHE A 65 -10.11 -19.40 -5.89
C PHE A 65 -9.15 -20.46 -5.36
N CYS A 66 -8.86 -21.46 -6.19
CA CYS A 66 -7.80 -22.43 -5.92
C CYS A 66 -6.41 -21.82 -6.13
N ALA A 67 -6.29 -20.91 -7.11
CA ALA A 67 -5.11 -20.08 -7.34
C ALA A 67 -5.49 -18.75 -7.98
N GLN A 68 -4.71 -17.70 -7.66
CA GLN A 68 -4.92 -16.34 -8.15
C GLN A 68 -3.61 -15.86 -8.78
N PHE A 69 -3.64 -15.58 -10.08
CA PHE A 69 -2.49 -15.08 -10.83
C PHE A 69 -2.58 -13.57 -11.13
N LEU A 70 -3.39 -12.85 -10.35
CA LEU A 70 -3.71 -11.43 -10.56
C LEU A 70 -2.61 -10.60 -9.90
N GLY A 71 -2.15 -10.37 -8.94
CA GLY A 71 -1.17 -9.42 -8.39
C GLY A 71 -1.67 -7.97 -8.42
N ALA A 72 -0.98 -7.14 -9.17
CA ALA A 72 -1.34 -5.74 -9.42
C ALA A 72 -1.42 -4.87 -8.15
N GLY A 73 -0.44 -4.97 -7.25
CA GLY A 73 -0.30 -4.14 -6.06
C GLY A 73 -0.97 -4.72 -4.80
N ALA A 74 -1.65 -5.87 -4.89
CA ALA A 74 -2.17 -6.61 -3.74
C ALA A 74 -1.85 -8.10 -3.90
N TYR A 75 -0.90 -8.57 -3.14
CA TYR A 75 -0.31 -9.89 -3.30
C TYR A 75 -0.68 -10.81 -2.14
N ASP A 76 -1.06 -12.03 -2.44
CA ASP A 76 -1.30 -13.04 -1.42
C ASP A 76 0.01 -13.77 -1.11
N HIS A 77 0.41 -13.72 0.16
CA HIS A 77 1.62 -14.33 0.69
C HIS A 77 1.30 -15.18 1.92
N TYR A 78 2.19 -16.12 2.23
CA TYR A 78 2.05 -16.91 3.43
C TYR A 78 2.26 -16.07 4.69
N VAL A 79 1.25 -16.05 5.55
CA VAL A 79 1.32 -15.37 6.84
C VAL A 79 1.48 -16.42 7.95
N PRO A 80 2.63 -16.44 8.66
CA PRO A 80 2.84 -17.36 9.77
C PRO A 80 1.80 -17.20 10.88
N ALA A 81 1.25 -18.31 11.39
CA ALA A 81 0.22 -18.31 12.43
C ALA A 81 0.66 -17.60 13.72
N ALA A 82 1.96 -17.56 14.01
CA ALA A 82 2.53 -16.85 15.15
C ALA A 82 2.19 -15.34 15.13
N ILE A 83 2.07 -14.74 13.95
CA ILE A 83 1.73 -13.32 13.81
C ILE A 83 0.35 -13.05 14.39
N ASP A 84 -0.67 -13.82 13.95
CA ASP A 84 -2.05 -13.66 14.44
C ASP A 84 -2.14 -13.91 15.95
N ALA A 85 -1.42 -14.91 16.46
CA ALA A 85 -1.38 -15.21 17.90
C ALA A 85 -0.75 -14.06 18.71
N MET A 86 0.29 -13.41 18.21
CA MET A 86 0.96 -12.30 18.90
C MET A 86 0.15 -11.01 18.85
N VAL A 87 -0.39 -10.63 17.70
CA VAL A 87 -1.11 -9.34 17.55
C VAL A 87 -2.49 -9.34 18.18
N SER A 88 -3.10 -10.52 18.43
CA SER A 88 -4.38 -10.62 19.14
C SER A 88 -4.27 -10.46 20.66
N ARG A 89 -3.08 -10.34 21.21
CA ARG A 89 -2.90 -10.04 22.65
C ARG A 89 -3.40 -8.63 22.95
N GLN A 90 -4.06 -8.46 24.08
CA GLN A 90 -4.68 -7.19 24.47
C GLN A 90 -3.69 -6.02 24.52
N GLU A 91 -2.46 -6.28 24.93
CA GLU A 91 -1.39 -5.28 25.04
C GLU A 91 -1.12 -4.57 23.71
N TRP A 92 -1.30 -5.28 22.59
CA TRP A 92 -1.14 -4.74 21.25
C TRP A 92 -2.47 -4.33 20.62
N PHE A 93 -3.47 -5.21 20.70
CA PHE A 93 -4.74 -5.05 20.02
C PHE A 93 -5.52 -3.81 20.46
N THR A 94 -5.44 -3.45 21.74
CA THR A 94 -6.08 -2.25 22.29
C THR A 94 -5.18 -1.03 22.39
N ALA A 95 -3.89 -1.15 22.02
CA ALA A 95 -2.96 -0.03 22.03
C ALA A 95 -3.39 1.05 21.04
N TYR A 96 -3.29 2.31 21.48
CA TYR A 96 -3.52 3.48 20.64
C TYR A 96 -2.20 4.25 20.46
N THR A 97 -2.27 5.50 20.10
CA THR A 97 -1.07 6.33 19.91
C THR A 97 -0.28 6.45 21.21
N PRO A 98 1.04 6.17 21.20
CA PRO A 98 1.88 6.18 22.38
C PRO A 98 2.30 7.62 22.76
N TYR A 99 1.37 8.47 23.17
CA TYR A 99 1.65 9.85 23.57
C TYR A 99 2.44 9.97 24.87
N GLN A 100 2.23 9.03 25.80
CA GLN A 100 2.92 9.00 27.10
C GLN A 100 4.01 7.93 27.05
N PRO A 101 5.29 8.33 26.84
CA PRO A 101 6.38 7.37 26.72
C PRO A 101 6.52 6.45 27.94
N GLU A 102 6.23 6.98 29.14
CA GLU A 102 6.40 6.27 30.40
C GLU A 102 5.62 4.96 30.49
N ILE A 103 4.46 4.90 29.87
CA ILE A 103 3.57 3.71 29.87
C ILE A 103 3.50 2.99 28.52
N SER A 104 4.16 3.51 27.50
CA SER A 104 4.07 3.01 26.12
C SER A 104 5.40 2.52 25.57
N GLN A 105 6.35 2.14 26.41
CA GLN A 105 7.70 1.78 25.98
C GLN A 105 7.71 0.60 25.01
N GLY A 106 6.89 -0.45 25.24
CA GLY A 106 6.80 -1.58 24.32
C GLY A 106 6.26 -1.20 22.94
N THR A 107 5.24 -0.33 22.88
CA THR A 107 4.69 0.18 21.62
C THR A 107 5.71 1.04 20.88
N LEU A 108 6.40 1.94 21.56
CA LEU A 108 7.45 2.78 20.98
C LEU A 108 8.64 1.94 20.49
N GLN A 109 9.05 0.93 21.26
CA GLN A 109 10.14 0.04 20.87
C GLN A 109 9.83 -0.70 19.58
N HIS A 110 8.66 -1.33 19.45
CA HIS A 110 8.32 -2.05 18.21
C HIS A 110 8.25 -1.12 16.99
N ILE A 111 7.80 0.14 17.17
CA ILE A 111 7.82 1.13 16.09
C ILE A 111 9.26 1.47 15.69
N PHE A 112 10.14 1.66 16.66
CA PHE A 112 11.55 1.91 16.39
C PHE A 112 12.21 0.73 15.67
N GLU A 113 11.90 -0.50 16.07
CA GLU A 113 12.36 -1.72 15.38
C GLU A 113 11.85 -1.80 13.94
N TYR A 114 10.56 -1.53 13.72
CA TYR A 114 9.98 -1.44 12.37
C TYR A 114 10.71 -0.40 11.51
N GLN A 115 10.95 0.80 12.07
CA GLN A 115 11.71 1.86 11.39
C GLN A 115 13.10 1.37 10.97
N THR A 116 13.81 0.68 11.87
CA THR A 116 15.13 0.12 11.59
C THR A 116 15.09 -0.89 10.45
N LEU A 117 14.13 -1.82 10.48
CA LEU A 117 13.97 -2.84 9.43
C LEU A 117 13.70 -2.21 8.06
N ILE A 118 12.85 -1.18 7.99
CA ILE A 118 12.59 -0.49 6.72
C ILE A 118 13.83 0.28 6.23
N CYS A 119 14.59 0.90 7.13
CA CYS A 119 15.88 1.51 6.78
C CYS A 119 16.85 0.49 6.19
N ASP A 120 16.99 -0.67 6.82
CA ASP A 120 17.89 -1.73 6.36
C ASP A 120 17.48 -2.26 4.98
N LEU A 121 16.18 -2.47 4.75
CA LEU A 121 15.64 -2.96 3.48
C LEU A 121 15.78 -1.93 2.34
N THR A 122 15.57 -0.67 2.64
CA THR A 122 15.62 0.40 1.63
C THR A 122 17.03 0.96 1.42
N GLY A 123 17.97 0.72 2.34
CA GLY A 123 19.30 1.30 2.32
C GLY A 123 19.31 2.83 2.56
N LEU A 124 18.27 3.34 3.24
CA LEU A 124 18.11 4.76 3.62
C LEU A 124 18.14 4.90 5.14
N GLU A 125 18.50 6.08 5.63
CA GLU A 125 18.88 6.23 7.03
C GLU A 125 17.73 6.52 8.00
N VAL A 126 16.60 7.05 7.50
CA VAL A 126 15.48 7.45 8.35
C VAL A 126 14.15 7.05 7.73
N THR A 127 13.26 6.43 8.52
CA THR A 127 11.88 6.18 8.15
C THR A 127 10.91 6.63 9.25
N ASN A 128 9.65 6.78 8.89
CA ASN A 128 8.57 7.08 9.85
C ASN A 128 7.95 5.79 10.42
N ALA A 129 7.03 5.96 11.37
CA ALA A 129 6.31 4.86 12.04
C ALA A 129 5.35 4.08 11.12
N SER A 130 5.10 4.49 9.94
CA SER A 130 4.31 4.04 8.80
C SER A 130 3.35 5.11 8.30
N LEU A 131 2.80 4.88 7.11
CA LEU A 131 1.71 5.64 6.51
C LEU A 131 0.50 4.72 6.28
N TYR A 132 -0.60 5.25 5.73
CA TYR A 132 -1.85 4.49 5.61
C TYR A 132 -1.77 3.38 4.57
N ASP A 133 -1.19 3.68 3.42
CA ASP A 133 -0.98 2.77 2.28
C ASP A 133 0.11 3.31 1.34
N GLY A 134 0.47 2.52 0.34
CA GLY A 134 1.48 2.89 -0.65
C GLY A 134 1.11 4.11 -1.49
N GLY A 135 -0.17 4.29 -1.81
CA GLY A 135 -0.66 5.47 -2.55
C GLY A 135 -0.48 6.76 -1.75
N THR A 136 -0.87 6.74 -0.48
CA THR A 136 -0.63 7.86 0.45
C THR A 136 0.86 8.12 0.65
N ALA A 137 1.66 7.07 0.81
CA ALA A 137 3.11 7.20 0.95
C ALA A 137 3.76 7.84 -0.29
N CYS A 138 3.29 7.49 -1.49
CA CYS A 138 3.75 8.06 -2.75
C CYS A 138 3.46 9.57 -2.83
N VAL A 139 2.24 10.00 -2.44
CA VAL A 139 1.88 11.42 -2.39
C VAL A 139 2.73 12.18 -1.39
N GLU A 140 2.88 11.64 -0.19
CA GLU A 140 3.66 12.28 0.87
C GLU A 140 5.14 12.42 0.50
N ALA A 141 5.71 11.43 -0.20
CA ALA A 141 7.05 11.51 -0.75
C ALA A 141 7.18 12.62 -1.80
N ALA A 142 6.23 12.73 -2.73
CA ALA A 142 6.20 13.77 -3.76
C ALA A 142 6.09 15.17 -3.16
N LEU A 143 5.15 15.39 -2.24
CA LEU A 143 4.97 16.68 -1.55
C LEU A 143 6.18 17.01 -0.66
N MET A 144 6.78 16.01 -0.02
CA MET A 144 8.02 16.18 0.74
C MET A 144 9.17 16.64 -0.17
N ALA A 145 9.32 16.04 -1.34
CA ALA A 145 10.36 16.43 -2.29
C ALA A 145 10.22 17.91 -2.71
N VAL A 146 9.00 18.39 -2.95
CA VAL A 146 8.72 19.79 -3.23
C VAL A 146 9.13 20.69 -2.05
N ARG A 147 8.80 20.30 -0.82
CA ARG A 147 9.19 21.06 0.39
C ARG A 147 10.70 21.12 0.57
N VAL A 148 11.40 20.02 0.35
CA VAL A 148 12.86 19.94 0.43
C VAL A 148 13.52 20.85 -0.62
N GLN A 149 13.01 20.86 -1.82
CA GLN A 149 13.57 21.59 -2.96
C GLN A 149 13.17 23.09 -3.02
N LYS A 150 12.26 23.55 -2.17
CA LYS A 150 11.81 24.94 -1.88
C LYS A 150 11.47 25.86 -3.08
N LYS A 151 12.17 25.76 -4.21
CA LYS A 151 12.01 26.61 -5.39
C LYS A 151 11.54 25.84 -6.62
N ARG A 152 11.35 24.54 -6.48
CA ARG A 152 10.96 23.62 -7.56
C ARG A 152 9.56 23.11 -7.31
N ASN A 153 8.72 23.15 -8.30
CA ASN A 153 7.29 22.88 -8.15
C ASN A 153 6.77 21.77 -9.09
N THR A 154 7.65 21.17 -9.87
CA THR A 154 7.29 20.10 -10.81
C THR A 154 7.76 18.76 -10.30
N VAL A 155 6.86 17.77 -10.29
CA VAL A 155 7.17 16.38 -9.99
C VAL A 155 6.93 15.56 -11.25
N LEU A 156 7.96 14.84 -11.69
CA LEU A 156 7.87 13.89 -12.80
C LEU A 156 7.46 12.53 -12.24
N VAL A 157 6.52 11.87 -12.90
CA VAL A 157 5.97 10.57 -12.46
C VAL A 157 6.03 9.58 -13.62
N SER A 158 6.80 8.51 -13.46
CA SER A 158 6.79 7.42 -14.45
C SER A 158 5.40 6.83 -14.60
N ARG A 159 4.95 6.60 -15.82
CA ARG A 159 3.74 5.83 -16.11
C ARG A 159 3.82 4.38 -15.62
N GLY A 160 5.02 3.88 -15.28
CA GLY A 160 5.24 2.61 -14.61
C GLY A 160 4.81 2.57 -13.14
N ILE A 161 4.46 3.70 -12.52
CA ILE A 161 3.86 3.73 -11.19
C ILE A 161 2.41 3.25 -11.26
N HIS A 162 2.00 2.51 -10.22
CA HIS A 162 0.65 1.96 -10.09
C HIS A 162 -0.43 2.99 -10.49
N PRO A 163 -1.37 2.66 -11.39
CA PRO A 163 -2.36 3.63 -11.91
C PRO A 163 -3.16 4.33 -10.82
N PHE A 164 -3.54 3.62 -9.75
CA PHE A 164 -4.25 4.25 -8.64
C PHE A 164 -3.38 5.20 -7.83
N TYR A 165 -2.07 4.91 -7.67
CA TYR A 165 -1.16 5.85 -7.00
C TYR A 165 -1.02 7.14 -7.81
N ARG A 166 -0.95 7.04 -9.15
CA ARG A 166 -0.94 8.23 -10.04
C ARG A 166 -2.22 9.06 -9.87
N ARG A 167 -3.39 8.41 -9.79
CA ARG A 167 -4.67 9.11 -9.53
C ARG A 167 -4.73 9.77 -8.15
N VAL A 168 -4.14 9.14 -7.13
CA VAL A 168 -4.04 9.74 -5.78
C VAL A 168 -3.10 10.95 -5.81
N LEU A 169 -1.98 10.88 -6.54
CA LEU A 169 -1.09 12.03 -6.79
C LEU A 169 -1.85 13.18 -7.47
N GLU A 170 -2.55 12.91 -8.58
CA GLU A 170 -3.37 13.90 -9.30
C GLU A 170 -4.37 14.59 -8.37
N THR A 171 -5.11 13.81 -7.59
CA THR A 171 -6.12 14.32 -6.66
C THR A 171 -5.50 15.26 -5.61
N ASN A 172 -4.33 14.89 -5.09
CA ASN A 172 -3.66 15.68 -4.05
C ASN A 172 -2.91 16.90 -4.61
N PHE A 173 -2.44 16.84 -5.86
CA PHE A 173 -1.77 17.98 -6.48
C PHE A 173 -2.75 19.03 -7.01
N ALA A 174 -3.94 18.61 -7.46
CA ALA A 174 -4.94 19.50 -8.06
C ALA A 174 -5.32 20.74 -7.22
N PRO A 175 -5.46 20.67 -5.87
CA PRO A 175 -5.79 21.84 -5.05
C PRO A 175 -4.62 22.80 -4.82
N HIS A 176 -3.39 22.44 -5.17
CA HIS A 176 -2.22 23.24 -4.90
C HIS A 176 -1.84 24.11 -6.10
N ASP A 177 -2.21 25.38 -6.06
CA ASP A 177 -1.81 26.36 -7.08
C ASP A 177 -0.29 26.38 -7.25
N GLY A 178 0.14 26.19 -8.52
CA GLY A 178 1.54 26.25 -8.89
C GLY A 178 2.32 24.93 -8.80
N LEU A 179 1.79 23.87 -8.20
CA LEU A 179 2.38 22.53 -8.29
C LEU A 179 2.03 21.87 -9.63
N LYS A 180 2.98 21.16 -10.19
CA LYS A 180 2.81 20.45 -11.47
C LYS A 180 3.17 18.98 -11.32
N LEU A 181 2.29 18.13 -11.79
CA LEU A 181 2.51 16.69 -11.95
C LEU A 181 2.65 16.41 -13.45
N VAL A 182 3.76 15.83 -13.88
CA VAL A 182 4.03 15.56 -15.29
C VAL A 182 4.41 14.09 -15.46
N GLU A 183 3.68 13.38 -16.31
CA GLU A 183 3.99 11.98 -16.58
C GLU A 183 5.24 11.83 -17.45
N VAL A 184 6.01 10.77 -17.20
CA VAL A 184 7.10 10.28 -18.06
C VAL A 184 6.61 8.99 -18.72
N ALA A 185 6.75 8.92 -20.05
CA ALA A 185 6.30 7.79 -20.85
C ALA A 185 7.05 6.49 -20.52
N LEU A 186 6.49 5.38 -20.98
CA LEU A 186 7.15 4.08 -20.96
C LEU A 186 7.65 3.72 -22.35
N LYS A 187 8.76 3.01 -22.39
CA LYS A 187 9.29 2.34 -23.57
C LYS A 187 9.71 0.94 -23.18
N ASP A 188 9.23 -0.04 -23.91
CA ASP A 188 9.52 -1.46 -23.67
C ASP A 188 9.21 -1.90 -22.22
N GLY A 189 8.16 -1.32 -21.59
CA GLY A 189 7.72 -1.66 -20.24
C GLY A 189 8.48 -0.97 -19.09
N VAL A 190 9.49 -0.14 -19.38
CA VAL A 190 10.26 0.64 -18.40
C VAL A 190 10.16 2.13 -18.69
N THR A 191 10.57 2.97 -17.74
CA THR A 191 10.60 4.43 -17.88
C THR A 191 11.45 4.85 -19.09
N ASP A 192 10.88 5.61 -20.03
CA ASP A 192 11.60 6.11 -21.21
C ASP A 192 12.64 7.16 -20.79
N ALA A 193 13.91 6.76 -20.86
CA ALA A 193 15.03 7.64 -20.50
C ALA A 193 15.14 8.88 -21.42
N ALA A 194 14.71 8.79 -22.67
CA ALA A 194 14.74 9.93 -23.59
C ALA A 194 13.64 10.94 -23.24
N ASP A 195 12.43 10.48 -22.97
CA ASP A 195 11.33 11.32 -22.52
C ASP A 195 11.62 11.95 -21.14
N LEU A 196 12.21 11.17 -20.22
CA LEU A 196 12.67 11.68 -18.94
C LEU A 196 13.68 12.82 -19.13
N GLN A 197 14.72 12.58 -19.94
CA GLN A 197 15.76 13.59 -20.19
C GLN A 197 15.19 14.89 -20.81
N ALA A 198 14.20 14.77 -21.68
CA ALA A 198 13.53 15.91 -22.31
C ALA A 198 12.68 16.73 -21.31
N LYS A 199 12.19 16.10 -20.24
CA LYS A 199 11.34 16.72 -19.21
C LYS A 199 12.12 17.20 -17.98
N LEU A 200 13.36 16.74 -17.80
CA LEU A 200 14.22 17.24 -16.72
C LEU A 200 14.56 18.72 -16.92
N GLY A 201 14.45 19.50 -15.84
CA GLY A 201 14.70 20.94 -15.90
C GLY A 201 14.85 21.55 -14.49
N PRO A 202 15.15 22.86 -14.41
CA PRO A 202 15.43 23.55 -13.15
C PRO A 202 14.24 23.61 -12.20
N ASP A 203 13.01 23.43 -12.70
CA ASP A 203 11.78 23.44 -11.89
C ASP A 203 11.41 22.06 -11.37
N VAL A 204 12.09 21.00 -11.77
CA VAL A 204 11.80 19.63 -11.36
C VAL A 204 12.32 19.38 -9.94
N ALA A 205 11.42 19.11 -9.00
CA ALA A 205 11.73 18.78 -7.61
C ALA A 205 12.15 17.32 -7.46
N ALA A 206 11.40 16.40 -8.09
CA ALA A 206 11.64 14.98 -8.01
C ALA A 206 11.16 14.23 -9.24
N VAL A 207 11.70 13.02 -9.40
CA VAL A 207 11.24 11.99 -10.32
C VAL A 207 10.85 10.76 -9.52
N LEU A 208 9.61 10.29 -9.70
CA LEU A 208 9.07 9.10 -9.08
C LEU A 208 9.13 7.92 -10.05
N VAL A 209 9.74 6.80 -9.64
CA VAL A 209 9.95 5.61 -10.49
C VAL A 209 9.50 4.35 -9.73
N GLY A 210 8.73 3.47 -10.37
CA GLY A 210 8.31 2.18 -9.80
C GLY A 210 9.47 1.18 -9.69
N TYR A 211 9.59 0.45 -8.58
CA TYR A 211 10.69 -0.50 -8.38
C TYR A 211 10.29 -1.68 -7.48
N PRO A 212 9.87 -2.82 -8.06
CA PRO A 212 9.47 -3.00 -9.47
C PRO A 212 8.33 -2.06 -9.86
N ASN A 213 8.18 -1.81 -11.17
CA ASN A 213 7.08 -0.98 -11.66
C ASN A 213 5.76 -1.79 -11.79
N PHE A 214 4.65 -1.13 -12.11
CA PHE A 214 3.33 -1.76 -12.21
C PHE A 214 3.20 -2.83 -13.30
N LEU A 215 4.07 -2.79 -14.30
CA LEU A 215 4.13 -3.82 -15.36
C LEU A 215 5.01 -5.02 -14.96
N GLY A 216 5.50 -5.04 -13.72
CA GLY A 216 6.38 -6.05 -13.18
C GLY A 216 7.87 -5.85 -13.50
N ALA A 217 8.21 -4.89 -14.37
CA ALA A 217 9.59 -4.66 -14.79
C ALA A 217 10.44 -4.06 -13.66
N VAL A 218 11.69 -4.51 -13.56
CA VAL A 218 12.69 -3.95 -12.65
C VAL A 218 13.43 -2.82 -13.37
N GLU A 219 13.20 -1.59 -12.91
CA GLU A 219 13.84 -0.39 -13.47
C GLU A 219 15.32 -0.31 -13.07
N ASP A 220 16.17 0.22 -13.94
CA ASP A 220 17.56 0.53 -13.61
C ASP A 220 17.66 1.89 -12.89
N LEU A 221 17.42 1.89 -11.58
CA LEU A 221 17.50 3.11 -10.77
C LEU A 221 18.87 3.76 -10.82
N THR A 222 19.94 2.97 -10.92
CA THR A 222 21.31 3.48 -10.97
C THR A 222 21.55 4.30 -12.24
N ALA A 223 21.07 3.81 -13.38
CA ALA A 223 21.17 4.53 -14.64
C ALA A 223 20.32 5.83 -14.64
N LEU A 224 19.15 5.80 -13.99
CA LEU A 224 18.24 6.96 -13.89
C LEU A 224 18.75 8.01 -12.88
N ALA A 225 19.42 7.62 -11.80
CA ALA A 225 19.86 8.52 -10.73
C ALA A 225 20.82 9.62 -11.25
N GLY A 226 21.77 9.25 -12.09
CA GLY A 226 22.77 10.19 -12.61
C GLY A 226 22.18 11.43 -13.29
N PRO A 227 21.38 11.29 -14.36
CA PRO A 227 20.71 12.40 -15.03
C PRO A 227 19.77 13.20 -14.11
N ILE A 228 19.03 12.54 -13.22
CA ILE A 228 18.10 13.18 -12.27
C ILE A 228 18.87 14.08 -11.31
N HIS A 229 19.94 13.59 -10.71
CA HIS A 229 20.78 14.36 -9.80
C HIS A 229 21.56 15.49 -10.52
N ALA A 230 21.99 15.25 -11.75
CA ALA A 230 22.63 16.30 -12.55
C ALA A 230 21.69 17.49 -12.82
N ALA A 231 20.38 17.24 -12.96
CA ALA A 231 19.36 18.27 -13.02
C ALA A 231 19.03 18.90 -11.65
N GLY A 232 19.60 18.35 -10.55
CA GLY A 232 19.36 18.76 -9.18
C GLY A 232 18.00 18.33 -8.62
N ALA A 233 17.32 17.38 -9.26
CA ALA A 233 16.09 16.77 -8.78
C ALA A 233 16.38 15.57 -7.85
N LEU A 234 15.40 15.17 -7.05
CA LEU A 234 15.47 13.98 -6.19
C LEU A 234 14.93 12.77 -6.93
N LEU A 235 15.53 11.60 -6.70
CA LEU A 235 15.00 10.31 -7.15
C LEU A 235 14.19 9.68 -6.02
N VAL A 236 12.91 9.38 -6.29
CA VAL A 236 11.99 8.67 -5.39
C VAL A 236 11.68 7.30 -5.96
N SER A 237 12.09 6.24 -5.26
CA SER A 237 11.69 4.87 -5.58
C SER A 237 10.33 4.56 -4.99
N VAL A 238 9.42 4.02 -5.80
CA VAL A 238 8.06 3.64 -5.37
C VAL A 238 7.91 2.12 -5.52
N THR A 239 7.76 1.41 -4.40
CA THR A 239 7.69 -0.05 -4.38
C THR A 239 6.28 -0.50 -4.02
N GLN A 240 5.64 -1.29 -4.87
CA GLN A 240 4.32 -1.87 -4.58
C GLN A 240 4.38 -3.28 -4.02
N GLU A 241 5.49 -4.00 -4.24
CA GLU A 241 5.74 -5.34 -3.72
C GLU A 241 7.03 -5.36 -2.89
N ALA A 242 6.88 -5.25 -1.57
CA ALA A 242 8.03 -5.09 -0.67
C ALA A 242 8.88 -6.35 -0.50
N LEU A 243 8.39 -7.57 -0.81
CA LEU A 243 9.22 -8.78 -0.82
C LEU A 243 10.34 -8.70 -1.86
N ALA A 244 10.22 -7.83 -2.87
CA ALA A 244 11.27 -7.56 -3.84
C ALA A 244 12.58 -7.09 -3.18
N PHE A 245 12.54 -6.45 -2.01
CA PHE A 245 13.74 -6.06 -1.25
C PHE A 245 14.61 -7.25 -0.81
N GLY A 246 14.06 -8.46 -0.74
CA GLY A 246 14.83 -9.67 -0.50
C GLY A 246 15.64 -10.16 -1.71
N TRP A 247 15.43 -9.58 -2.90
CA TRP A 247 16.02 -10.01 -4.17
C TRP A 247 16.73 -8.88 -4.93
N LEU A 248 16.20 -7.66 -4.88
CA LEU A 248 16.71 -6.51 -5.62
C LEU A 248 17.69 -5.68 -4.78
N GLU A 249 18.56 -4.94 -5.44
CA GLU A 249 19.41 -3.95 -4.77
C GLU A 249 18.56 -2.92 -4.03
N ALA A 250 18.95 -2.57 -2.83
CA ALA A 250 18.25 -1.58 -2.03
C ALA A 250 18.17 -0.22 -2.75
N PRO A 251 17.00 0.43 -2.85
CA PRO A 251 16.86 1.64 -3.64
C PRO A 251 17.80 2.79 -3.23
N GLY A 252 18.12 2.93 -1.94
CA GLY A 252 19.09 3.90 -1.46
C GLY A 252 20.51 3.66 -2.00
N LYS A 253 20.92 2.39 -2.13
CA LYS A 253 22.19 2.02 -2.74
C LYS A 253 22.20 2.23 -4.27
N ALA A 254 21.04 2.03 -4.90
CA ALA A 254 20.84 2.31 -6.33
C ALA A 254 20.69 3.82 -6.64
N GLY A 255 20.83 4.69 -5.64
CA GLY A 255 20.86 6.14 -5.82
C GLY A 255 19.58 6.88 -5.45
N ALA A 256 18.53 6.20 -4.96
CA ALA A 256 17.32 6.89 -4.51
C ALA A 256 17.58 7.78 -3.28
N ASP A 257 16.95 8.96 -3.26
CA ASP A 257 16.98 9.90 -2.13
C ASP A 257 15.85 9.62 -1.14
N MET A 258 14.77 9.03 -1.64
CA MET A 258 13.62 8.59 -0.89
C MET A 258 13.12 7.26 -1.46
N ALA A 259 12.55 6.40 -0.60
CA ALA A 259 11.85 5.19 -0.99
C ALA A 259 10.51 5.13 -0.26
N CYS A 260 9.44 4.88 -0.99
CA CYS A 260 8.10 4.76 -0.42
C CYS A 260 7.34 3.63 -1.11
N GLY A 261 6.23 3.23 -0.52
CA GLY A 261 5.39 2.21 -1.15
C GLY A 261 4.56 1.42 -0.16
N GLU A 262 4.23 0.20 -0.55
CA GLU A 262 3.34 -0.71 0.16
C GLU A 262 4.13 -1.86 0.80
N ALA A 263 3.99 -2.04 2.10
CA ALA A 263 4.62 -3.11 2.87
C ALA A 263 3.63 -4.19 3.35
N MET A 264 2.44 -4.27 2.74
CA MET A 264 1.42 -5.28 3.08
C MET A 264 1.97 -6.71 3.01
N SER A 265 2.83 -7.00 2.05
CA SER A 265 3.45 -8.32 1.85
C SER A 265 4.24 -8.83 3.05
N PHE A 266 4.60 -7.96 3.99
CA PHE A 266 5.20 -8.34 5.24
C PHE A 266 4.15 -8.77 6.28
N GLY A 267 3.57 -9.98 6.10
CA GLY A 267 2.70 -10.61 7.09
C GLY A 267 1.28 -10.07 7.19
N ASN A 268 0.80 -9.34 6.19
CA ASN A 268 -0.59 -8.89 6.09
C ASN A 268 -1.27 -9.53 4.88
N LYS A 269 -2.56 -9.81 4.99
CA LYS A 269 -3.36 -10.41 3.91
C LYS A 269 -4.13 -9.33 3.15
N PRO A 270 -4.39 -9.50 1.85
CA PRO A 270 -5.23 -8.59 1.08
C PRO A 270 -6.72 -8.76 1.40
N THR A 271 -7.14 -8.34 2.60
CA THR A 271 -8.49 -8.51 3.13
C THR A 271 -9.46 -7.50 2.53
N PHE A 272 -9.95 -7.74 1.32
CA PHE A 272 -10.99 -6.92 0.63
C PHE A 272 -10.71 -5.41 0.59
N GLY A 273 -9.45 -5.02 0.49
CA GLY A 273 -9.05 -3.62 0.39
C GLY A 273 -8.35 -3.05 1.64
N GLY A 274 -7.76 -3.89 2.44
CA GLY A 274 -6.91 -3.47 3.55
C GLY A 274 -7.36 -3.95 4.92
N PRO A 275 -6.72 -3.45 5.97
CA PRO A 275 -5.76 -2.34 5.98
C PRO A 275 -4.43 -2.68 5.32
N PHE A 276 -3.88 -1.71 4.58
CA PHE A 276 -2.56 -1.75 3.98
C PHE A 276 -1.50 -1.08 4.87
N LEU A 277 -0.24 -1.04 4.42
CA LEU A 277 0.88 -0.52 5.20
C LEU A 277 1.80 0.33 4.34
N GLY A 278 1.57 1.63 4.32
CA GLY A 278 2.48 2.55 3.65
C GLY A 278 3.80 2.71 4.41
N PHE A 279 4.92 2.81 3.69
CA PHE A 279 6.22 3.17 4.26
C PHE A 279 6.83 4.35 3.50
N LEU A 280 7.68 5.10 4.20
CA LEU A 280 8.49 6.17 3.61
C LEU A 280 9.83 6.24 4.34
N ALA A 281 10.89 5.97 3.59
CA ALA A 281 12.29 6.10 4.04
C ALA A 281 13.01 7.19 3.26
N VAL A 282 13.92 7.90 3.90
CA VAL A 282 14.60 9.06 3.32
C VAL A 282 16.06 9.13 3.77
N LYS A 283 16.92 9.84 3.02
CA LYS A 283 18.25 10.20 3.46
C LYS A 283 18.22 11.05 4.75
N ASP A 284 19.19 10.91 5.62
CA ASP A 284 19.27 11.65 6.90
C ASP A 284 19.17 13.16 6.72
N THR A 285 19.68 13.69 5.63
CA THR A 285 19.62 15.11 5.27
C THR A 285 18.19 15.65 5.17
N HIS A 286 17.20 14.79 4.91
CA HIS A 286 15.80 15.14 4.71
C HIS A 286 14.89 14.84 5.92
N LYS A 287 15.41 14.24 6.99
CA LYS A 287 14.64 13.76 8.15
C LYS A 287 13.70 14.79 8.80
N ARG A 288 14.00 16.09 8.70
CA ARG A 288 13.18 17.15 9.29
C ARG A 288 11.89 17.44 8.51
N GLU A 289 11.81 16.97 7.27
CA GLU A 289 10.63 17.15 6.40
C GLU A 289 9.80 15.87 6.26
N ILE A 290 10.23 14.75 6.89
CA ILE A 290 9.52 13.47 6.78
C ILE A 290 8.13 13.58 7.42
N PRO A 291 7.04 13.20 6.73
CA PRO A 291 5.69 13.22 7.30
C PRO A 291 5.48 12.07 8.30
N GLY A 292 4.44 12.19 9.10
CA GLY A 292 4.06 11.15 10.05
C GLY A 292 4.96 11.10 11.31
N ARG A 293 4.68 10.16 12.19
CA ARG A 293 5.39 9.99 13.46
C ARG A 293 6.75 9.34 13.27
N VAL A 294 7.68 9.74 14.11
CA VAL A 294 9.02 9.14 14.21
C VAL A 294 9.32 8.84 15.66
N VAL A 295 9.78 7.64 15.94
CA VAL A 295 10.26 7.23 17.27
C VAL A 295 11.78 7.29 17.29
N GLY A 296 12.33 7.89 18.32
CA GLY A 296 13.75 7.93 18.60
C GLY A 296 14.12 7.14 19.84
N GLN A 297 15.35 6.60 19.87
CA GLN A 297 15.93 5.99 21.04
C GLN A 297 16.59 7.05 21.90
N THR A 298 16.46 6.96 23.22
CA THR A 298 17.05 7.86 24.21
C THR A 298 17.52 7.08 25.44
N LYS A 299 18.05 7.78 26.42
CA LYS A 299 18.36 7.22 27.73
C LYS A 299 17.64 7.99 28.82
N ASP A 300 17.18 7.27 29.84
CA ASP A 300 16.63 7.88 31.05
C ASP A 300 17.73 8.44 31.98
N LEU A 301 17.34 8.99 33.11
CA LEU A 301 18.26 9.56 34.10
C LEU A 301 19.21 8.51 34.72
N ASP A 302 18.80 7.24 34.71
CA ASP A 302 19.60 6.12 35.21
C ASP A 302 20.48 5.50 34.10
N GLY A 303 20.45 6.05 32.89
CA GLY A 303 21.20 5.55 31.72
C GLY A 303 20.57 4.35 31.02
N ARG A 304 19.34 3.95 31.37
CA ARG A 304 18.59 2.87 30.69
C ARG A 304 18.08 3.34 29.34
N THR A 305 18.09 2.44 28.38
CA THR A 305 17.52 2.72 27.06
C THR A 305 15.99 2.89 27.15
N GLY A 306 15.49 3.95 26.53
CA GLY A 306 14.09 4.26 26.40
C GLY A 306 13.76 4.77 25.00
N TYR A 307 12.49 4.86 24.68
CA TYR A 307 11.99 5.29 23.38
C TYR A 307 10.98 6.43 23.54
N VAL A 308 11.00 7.38 22.63
CA VAL A 308 10.14 8.56 22.67
C VAL A 308 9.69 8.96 21.27
N LEU A 309 8.52 9.60 21.15
CA LEU A 309 8.16 10.32 19.93
C LEU A 309 9.11 11.51 19.74
N THR A 310 9.63 11.68 18.54
CA THR A 310 10.54 12.77 18.20
C THR A 310 10.06 13.55 16.97
N LEU A 311 10.63 14.73 16.72
CA LEU A 311 10.29 15.62 15.62
C LEU A 311 8.80 16.03 15.58
N THR A 312 8.08 15.96 16.69
CA THR A 312 6.61 16.22 16.77
C THR A 312 6.23 17.67 16.46
N ALA A 313 7.19 18.61 16.56
CA ALA A 313 6.95 20.03 16.29
C ALA A 313 6.43 20.35 14.86
N ARG A 314 6.50 19.40 13.91
CA ARG A 314 6.01 19.53 12.53
C ARG A 314 4.59 18.95 12.32
N GLU A 315 4.02 18.29 13.33
CA GLU A 315 2.70 17.63 13.24
C GLU A 315 1.53 18.60 13.45
N GLN A 316 0.33 18.19 13.03
CA GLN A 316 -0.90 19.02 13.04
C GLN A 316 -1.29 19.53 14.43
N HIS A 317 -1.15 18.72 15.48
CA HIS A 317 -1.52 19.12 16.85
C HIS A 317 -0.64 20.24 17.41
N ILE A 318 0.52 20.51 16.80
CA ILE A 318 1.42 21.61 17.12
C ILE A 318 1.28 22.75 16.09
N ARG A 319 1.45 22.44 14.81
CA ARG A 319 1.55 23.43 13.71
C ARG A 319 0.21 23.80 13.09
N ARG A 320 -0.86 23.03 13.32
CA ARG A 320 -2.20 23.25 12.76
C ARG A 320 -2.15 23.32 11.22
N ASP A 321 -2.60 24.44 10.62
CA ASP A 321 -2.58 24.73 9.18
C ASP A 321 -1.16 24.76 8.56
N LYS A 322 -0.13 24.98 9.37
CA LYS A 322 1.27 25.02 8.97
C LYS A 322 2.01 23.68 9.16
N ALA A 323 1.28 22.61 9.42
CA ALA A 323 1.87 21.28 9.55
C ALA A 323 2.52 20.82 8.24
N THR A 324 3.55 19.99 8.37
CA THR A 324 4.27 19.43 7.22
C THR A 324 3.36 18.55 6.35
N SER A 325 2.40 17.88 6.98
CA SER A 325 1.46 16.97 6.34
C SER A 325 0.13 16.94 7.12
N ASN A 326 -0.93 16.48 6.48
CA ASN A 326 -2.21 16.20 7.13
C ASN A 326 -2.29 14.77 7.70
N ILE A 327 -1.23 13.99 7.64
CA ILE A 327 -1.14 12.68 8.29
C ILE A 327 -1.24 12.86 9.81
N CYS A 328 -2.22 12.21 10.43
CA CYS A 328 -2.49 12.31 11.87
C CYS A 328 -1.94 11.10 12.64
N SER A 329 -2.05 9.92 12.07
CA SER A 329 -1.70 8.66 12.72
C SER A 329 -0.90 7.77 11.77
N ASN A 330 -0.75 6.50 12.14
CA ASN A 330 -0.07 5.48 11.36
C ASN A 330 -0.83 4.14 11.49
N GLN A 331 -0.41 3.14 10.75
CA GLN A 331 -0.95 1.77 10.80
C GLN A 331 -0.25 0.93 11.87
N GLY A 332 -0.40 1.30 13.16
CA GLY A 332 0.38 0.72 14.25
C GLY A 332 0.31 -0.81 14.35
N LEU A 333 -0.89 -1.39 14.34
CA LEU A 333 -1.06 -2.85 14.43
C LEU A 333 -0.55 -3.57 13.17
N VAL A 334 -0.76 -2.98 11.98
CA VAL A 334 -0.29 -3.53 10.70
C VAL A 334 1.24 -3.46 10.60
N ALA A 335 1.85 -2.37 11.10
CA ALA A 335 3.30 -2.23 11.22
C ALA A 335 3.90 -3.24 12.20
N LEU A 336 3.21 -3.53 13.32
CA LEU A 336 3.61 -4.58 14.24
C LEU A 336 3.60 -5.96 13.57
N ARG A 337 2.57 -6.27 12.75
CA ARG A 337 2.53 -7.51 11.96
C ARG A 337 3.74 -7.62 11.04
N ALA A 338 4.08 -6.53 10.34
CA ALA A 338 5.25 -6.47 9.45
C ALA A 338 6.57 -6.64 10.24
N ASN A 339 6.71 -6.00 11.40
CA ASN A 339 7.85 -6.19 12.28
C ASN A 339 8.01 -7.65 12.70
N ILE A 340 6.94 -8.29 13.20
CA ILE A 340 6.97 -9.70 13.61
C ILE A 340 7.32 -10.60 12.40
N PHE A 341 6.73 -10.35 11.24
CA PHE A 341 7.02 -11.12 10.02
C PHE A 341 8.49 -11.07 9.65
N LEU A 342 9.07 -9.87 9.59
CA LEU A 342 10.48 -9.65 9.25
C LEU A 342 11.42 -10.27 10.28
N GLN A 343 11.09 -10.20 11.58
CA GLN A 343 11.84 -10.84 12.64
C GLN A 343 11.80 -12.39 12.55
N LEU A 344 10.64 -12.96 12.21
CA LEU A 344 10.50 -14.40 12.00
C LEU A 344 11.24 -14.90 10.76
N ALA A 345 11.14 -14.15 9.67
CA ALA A 345 11.82 -14.50 8.42
C ALA A 345 13.35 -14.33 8.54
N GLY A 346 13.79 -13.25 9.15
CA GLY A 346 15.18 -12.85 9.12
C GLY A 346 15.70 -12.61 7.70
N PRO A 347 16.97 -12.25 7.53
CA PRO A 347 17.55 -11.97 6.21
C PRO A 347 17.48 -13.17 5.26
N GLU A 348 17.79 -14.36 5.74
CA GLU A 348 17.82 -15.57 4.93
C GLU A 348 16.40 -16.03 4.53
N GLY A 349 15.42 -15.91 5.44
CA GLY A 349 14.03 -16.24 5.14
C GLY A 349 13.43 -15.27 4.12
N LEU A 350 13.67 -13.97 4.26
CA LEU A 350 13.21 -12.97 3.30
C LEU A 350 13.83 -13.21 1.90
N LYS A 351 15.13 -13.45 1.83
CA LYS A 351 15.82 -13.81 0.60
C LYS A 351 15.26 -15.09 -0.03
N GLY A 352 15.00 -16.12 0.80
CA GLY A 352 14.42 -17.38 0.34
C GLY A 352 13.00 -17.21 -0.21
N LEU A 353 12.15 -16.38 0.44
CA LEU A 353 10.80 -16.05 -0.04
C LEU A 353 10.86 -15.29 -1.37
N ALA A 354 11.70 -14.27 -1.46
CA ALA A 354 11.88 -13.49 -2.68
C ALA A 354 12.38 -14.36 -3.84
N ALA A 355 13.35 -15.25 -3.60
CA ALA A 355 13.85 -16.18 -4.59
C ALA A 355 12.75 -17.14 -5.11
N GLN A 356 11.87 -17.63 -4.21
CA GLN A 356 10.73 -18.46 -4.62
C GLN A 356 9.73 -17.69 -5.49
N ASN A 357 9.40 -16.44 -5.13
CA ASN A 357 8.53 -15.57 -5.93
C ASN A 357 9.10 -15.40 -7.35
N ALA A 358 10.35 -14.99 -7.46
CA ALA A 358 11.02 -14.82 -8.76
C ALA A 358 11.07 -16.12 -9.59
N ALA A 359 11.46 -17.25 -8.97
CA ALA A 359 11.57 -18.54 -9.66
C ALA A 359 10.21 -19.03 -10.17
N LYS A 360 9.15 -18.88 -9.36
CA LYS A 360 7.79 -19.31 -9.74
C LYS A 360 7.18 -18.43 -10.83
N ALA A 361 7.46 -17.13 -10.80
CA ALA A 361 7.05 -16.22 -11.87
C ALA A 361 7.77 -16.53 -13.19
N GLN A 362 9.08 -16.81 -13.14
CA GLN A 362 9.83 -17.28 -14.31
C GLN A 362 9.27 -18.61 -14.85
N TYR A 363 8.96 -19.55 -13.98
CA TYR A 363 8.35 -20.81 -14.38
C TYR A 363 6.97 -20.60 -15.02
N LEU A 364 6.09 -19.80 -14.39
CA LEU A 364 4.79 -19.46 -14.96
C LEU A 364 4.92 -18.82 -16.34
N ARG A 365 5.83 -17.84 -16.50
CA ARG A 365 6.08 -17.17 -17.78
C ARG A 365 6.51 -18.20 -18.84
N SER A 366 7.45 -19.06 -18.51
CA SER A 366 7.94 -20.07 -19.46
C SER A 366 6.84 -21.02 -19.94
N ARG A 367 5.97 -21.45 -19.01
CA ARG A 367 4.85 -22.35 -19.33
C ARG A 367 3.77 -21.67 -20.16
N LEU A 368 3.44 -20.40 -19.84
CA LEU A 368 2.46 -19.63 -20.61
C LEU A 368 2.93 -19.37 -22.04
N LEU A 369 4.22 -19.11 -22.25
CA LEU A 369 4.80 -18.89 -23.59
C LEU A 369 4.84 -20.16 -24.48
N GLU A 370 4.57 -21.35 -23.94
CA GLU A 370 4.38 -22.56 -24.75
C GLU A 370 2.98 -22.61 -25.40
N LEU A 371 2.05 -21.77 -24.95
CA LEU A 371 0.72 -21.66 -25.51
C LEU A 371 0.73 -20.81 -26.81
N PRO A 372 0.03 -21.22 -27.88
CA PRO A 372 0.12 -20.56 -29.18
C PRO A 372 -0.42 -19.12 -29.20
N ASP A 373 -1.30 -18.79 -28.26
CA ASP A 373 -1.94 -17.47 -28.18
C ASP A 373 -1.28 -16.52 -27.16
N MET A 374 -0.13 -16.91 -26.60
CA MET A 374 0.66 -16.12 -25.65
C MET A 374 1.97 -15.64 -26.27
N GLU A 375 2.14 -14.32 -26.33
CA GLU A 375 3.32 -13.69 -26.93
C GLU A 375 4.05 -12.80 -25.92
N PRO A 376 5.41 -12.73 -25.96
CA PRO A 376 6.14 -11.79 -25.14
C PRO A 376 5.88 -10.36 -25.60
N VAL A 377 5.83 -9.41 -24.66
CA VAL A 377 5.65 -7.97 -24.93
C VAL A 377 6.99 -7.23 -24.83
N ALA A 378 7.76 -7.54 -23.80
CA ALA A 378 9.07 -6.96 -23.55
C ALA A 378 10.01 -7.99 -22.91
N GLU A 379 11.29 -7.93 -23.24
CA GLU A 379 12.32 -8.75 -22.61
C GLU A 379 13.10 -7.89 -21.60
N VAL A 380 12.46 -7.62 -20.47
CA VAL A 380 13.01 -6.84 -19.35
C VAL A 380 13.08 -7.71 -18.09
N PRO A 381 14.03 -7.46 -17.19
CA PRO A 381 14.06 -8.11 -15.89
C PRO A 381 12.75 -7.86 -15.14
N PHE A 382 12.22 -8.90 -14.47
CA PHE A 382 11.03 -8.78 -13.64
C PHE A 382 11.18 -9.59 -12.34
N PHE A 383 10.36 -9.28 -11.35
CA PHE A 383 10.41 -9.98 -10.06
C PHE A 383 9.35 -11.09 -9.98
N ASN A 384 8.14 -10.77 -9.59
CA ASN A 384 7.04 -11.73 -9.42
C ASN A 384 5.84 -11.46 -10.32
N GLU A 385 5.91 -10.40 -11.13
CA GLU A 385 4.93 -10.02 -12.13
C GLU A 385 5.58 -9.83 -13.49
N PHE A 386 4.83 -10.12 -14.55
CA PHE A 386 5.27 -9.94 -15.95
C PHE A 386 4.07 -9.79 -16.87
N ILE A 387 4.26 -9.17 -18.03
CA ILE A 387 3.23 -8.99 -19.04
C ILE A 387 3.41 -9.94 -20.22
N LEU A 388 2.30 -10.51 -20.69
CA LEU A 388 2.20 -11.22 -21.95
C LEU A 388 1.02 -10.70 -22.76
N ARG A 389 1.14 -10.71 -24.08
CA ARG A 389 0.03 -10.47 -24.99
C ARG A 389 -0.75 -11.74 -25.18
N TYR A 390 -2.06 -11.67 -25.01
CA TYR A 390 -2.98 -12.73 -25.36
C TYR A 390 -3.72 -12.39 -26.66
N THR A 391 -3.59 -13.23 -27.66
CA THR A 391 -4.16 -13.02 -29.01
C THR A 391 -5.48 -13.76 -29.23
N GLY A 392 -5.91 -14.57 -28.25
CA GLY A 392 -7.15 -15.35 -28.26
C GLY A 392 -8.38 -14.55 -27.77
N ASP A 393 -9.48 -15.27 -27.53
CA ASP A 393 -10.71 -14.71 -26.94
C ASP A 393 -10.56 -14.57 -25.42
N ARG A 394 -10.41 -13.34 -24.94
CA ARG A 394 -10.24 -13.05 -23.53
C ARG A 394 -11.45 -13.43 -22.68
N ALA A 395 -12.67 -13.25 -23.19
CA ALA A 395 -13.87 -13.60 -22.44
C ALA A 395 -13.97 -15.12 -22.25
N ALA A 396 -13.60 -15.90 -23.27
CA ALA A 396 -13.52 -17.34 -23.18
C ALA A 396 -12.41 -17.79 -22.19
N LEU A 397 -11.26 -17.12 -22.19
CA LEU A 397 -10.18 -17.36 -21.22
C LEU A 397 -10.65 -17.14 -19.79
N GLU A 398 -11.23 -15.97 -19.51
CA GLU A 398 -11.73 -15.64 -18.17
C GLU A 398 -12.81 -16.65 -17.72
N ALA A 399 -13.76 -16.98 -18.59
CA ALA A 399 -14.81 -17.94 -18.27
C ALA A 399 -14.26 -19.34 -17.98
N ALA A 400 -13.31 -19.82 -18.77
CA ALA A 400 -12.65 -21.13 -18.54
C ALA A 400 -11.90 -21.16 -17.21
N CYS A 401 -11.14 -20.11 -16.88
CA CYS A 401 -10.44 -20.02 -15.60
C CYS A 401 -11.43 -19.99 -14.42
N LEU A 402 -12.49 -19.19 -14.49
CA LEU A 402 -13.47 -19.08 -13.41
C LEU A 402 -14.23 -20.39 -13.17
N GLN A 403 -14.51 -21.19 -14.21
CA GLN A 403 -15.11 -22.51 -14.06
C GLN A 403 -14.26 -23.47 -13.22
N GLU A 404 -12.94 -23.37 -13.33
CA GLU A 404 -11.96 -24.16 -12.56
C GLU A 404 -11.51 -23.46 -11.27
N SER A 405 -12.22 -22.39 -10.86
CA SER A 405 -11.87 -21.59 -9.67
C SER A 405 -10.46 -21.01 -9.71
N LEU A 406 -9.98 -20.64 -10.89
CA LEU A 406 -8.73 -19.93 -11.12
C LEU A 406 -9.01 -18.46 -11.43
N LEU A 407 -8.20 -17.53 -10.91
CA LEU A 407 -8.24 -16.13 -11.27
C LEU A 407 -7.04 -15.81 -12.17
N PRO A 408 -7.29 -15.49 -13.47
CA PRO A 408 -6.20 -15.21 -14.42
C PRO A 408 -5.57 -13.84 -14.18
N GLY A 409 -4.55 -13.50 -14.99
CA GLY A 409 -3.88 -12.21 -14.97
C GLY A 409 -4.79 -11.02 -15.26
N LEU A 410 -4.35 -9.83 -14.84
CA LEU A 410 -5.07 -8.58 -15.00
C LEU A 410 -5.03 -8.07 -16.44
N ASP A 411 -6.19 -7.66 -16.98
CA ASP A 411 -6.26 -6.92 -18.24
C ASP A 411 -5.65 -5.53 -18.12
N LEU A 412 -4.54 -5.31 -18.80
CA LEU A 412 -3.83 -4.03 -18.79
C LEU A 412 -4.49 -2.96 -19.66
N GLY A 413 -5.26 -3.34 -20.67
CA GLY A 413 -6.02 -2.40 -21.52
C GLY A 413 -6.95 -1.48 -20.71
N ARG A 414 -7.35 -1.89 -19.50
CA ARG A 414 -8.13 -1.07 -18.58
C ARG A 414 -7.39 0.18 -18.08
N PHE A 415 -6.07 0.17 -18.09
CA PHE A 415 -5.22 1.24 -17.54
C PHE A 415 -4.29 1.85 -18.58
N TYR A 416 -3.92 1.08 -19.59
CA TYR A 416 -2.96 1.44 -20.63
C TYR A 416 -3.51 1.03 -22.00
N PRO A 417 -4.10 1.96 -22.77
CA PRO A 417 -4.61 1.64 -24.12
C PRO A 417 -3.56 1.01 -25.05
N GLU A 418 -2.28 1.38 -24.89
CA GLU A 418 -1.17 0.83 -25.66
C GLU A 418 -0.86 -0.66 -25.31
N TYR A 419 -1.35 -1.15 -24.18
CA TYR A 419 -1.26 -2.55 -23.75
C TYR A 419 -2.61 -3.29 -23.86
N GLU A 420 -3.50 -2.86 -24.77
CA GLU A 420 -4.70 -3.61 -25.09
C GLU A 420 -4.34 -5.03 -25.55
N GLY A 421 -5.08 -6.03 -25.07
CA GLY A 421 -4.79 -7.44 -25.28
C GLY A 421 -3.62 -8.00 -24.47
N CYS A 422 -3.02 -7.21 -23.59
CA CYS A 422 -1.98 -7.67 -22.68
C CYS A 422 -2.55 -7.97 -21.30
N LEU A 423 -2.04 -9.04 -20.69
CA LEU A 423 -2.37 -9.49 -19.34
C LEU A 423 -1.13 -9.37 -18.45
N LEU A 424 -1.31 -8.81 -17.25
CA LEU A 424 -0.31 -8.83 -16.18
C LEU A 424 -0.52 -10.09 -15.36
N TRP A 425 0.49 -10.94 -15.29
CA TRP A 425 0.50 -12.19 -14.56
C TRP A 425 1.39 -12.09 -13.32
N CYS A 426 0.96 -12.72 -12.24
CA CYS A 426 1.66 -12.75 -10.97
C CYS A 426 1.82 -14.17 -10.45
N ALA A 427 2.98 -14.49 -9.84
CA ALA A 427 3.15 -15.66 -9.02
C ALA A 427 3.89 -15.32 -7.74
N THR A 428 3.43 -15.90 -6.63
CA THR A 428 4.04 -15.79 -5.30
C THR A 428 4.53 -17.15 -4.81
N GLU A 429 5.13 -17.21 -3.63
CA GLU A 429 5.56 -18.50 -3.02
C GLU A 429 4.40 -19.46 -2.75
N LEU A 430 3.16 -18.97 -2.71
CA LEU A 430 1.96 -19.79 -2.54
C LEU A 430 1.64 -20.65 -3.77
N HIS A 431 2.07 -20.24 -4.97
CA HIS A 431 1.81 -20.98 -6.17
C HIS A 431 2.66 -22.25 -6.22
N THR A 432 2.01 -23.41 -6.19
CA THR A 432 2.66 -24.69 -6.40
C THR A 432 2.76 -25.00 -7.88
N ARG A 433 3.68 -25.90 -8.25
CA ARG A 433 3.78 -26.38 -9.64
C ARG A 433 2.44 -26.95 -10.17
N PRO A 434 1.69 -27.79 -9.42
CA PRO A 434 0.38 -28.25 -9.87
C PRO A 434 -0.61 -27.12 -10.15
N MET A 435 -0.63 -26.04 -9.36
CA MET A 435 -1.51 -24.89 -9.62
C MET A 435 -1.15 -24.19 -10.93
N ILE A 436 0.14 -24.00 -11.21
CA ILE A 436 0.60 -23.40 -12.48
C ILE A 436 0.26 -24.30 -13.66
N GLU A 437 0.51 -25.61 -13.55
CA GLU A 437 0.16 -26.56 -14.62
C GLU A 437 -1.35 -26.62 -14.87
N SER A 438 -2.17 -26.58 -13.80
CA SER A 438 -3.64 -26.51 -13.93
C SER A 438 -4.08 -25.29 -14.72
N LEU A 439 -3.51 -24.11 -14.46
CA LEU A 439 -3.77 -22.92 -15.26
C LEU A 439 -3.43 -23.13 -16.74
N VAL A 440 -2.23 -23.65 -17.03
CA VAL A 440 -1.76 -23.89 -18.40
C VAL A 440 -2.67 -24.88 -19.14
N GLU A 441 -3.09 -25.97 -18.46
CA GLU A 441 -4.04 -26.93 -19.03
C GLU A 441 -5.41 -26.32 -19.33
N VAL A 442 -5.92 -25.45 -18.46
CA VAL A 442 -7.19 -24.75 -18.69
C VAL A 442 -7.07 -23.83 -19.90
N LEU A 443 -6.00 -23.05 -19.98
CA LEU A 443 -5.77 -22.11 -21.08
C LEU A 443 -5.56 -22.85 -22.43
N ALA A 444 -4.90 -24.00 -22.42
CA ALA A 444 -4.72 -24.81 -23.63
C ALA A 444 -6.02 -25.39 -24.21
N ARG A 445 -7.12 -25.43 -23.43
CA ARG A 445 -8.46 -25.88 -23.88
C ARG A 445 -9.32 -24.74 -24.41
N VAL A 446 -8.91 -23.50 -24.21
CA VAL A 446 -9.66 -22.34 -24.76
C VAL A 446 -9.56 -22.38 -26.28
N PRO A 447 -10.69 -22.34 -27.01
CA PRO A 447 -10.65 -22.41 -28.46
C PRO A 447 -9.86 -21.24 -29.05
N ALA A 448 -8.96 -21.56 -29.97
CA ALA A 448 -8.27 -20.51 -30.74
C ALA A 448 -9.31 -19.71 -31.56
N VAL A 449 -9.15 -18.40 -31.61
CA VAL A 449 -9.95 -17.57 -32.50
C VAL A 449 -9.62 -17.96 -33.95
N VAL A 450 -10.60 -18.52 -34.65
CA VAL A 450 -10.47 -18.75 -36.09
C VAL A 450 -10.38 -17.37 -36.75
N ARG A 451 -9.16 -17.01 -37.16
CA ARG A 451 -8.89 -15.74 -37.89
C ARG A 451 -9.35 -15.82 -39.33
#